data_60b839c6a5192e9328c2835074c340a0
#
_entry.id   60b839c6a5192e9328c2835074c340a0
#
_cell.length_a   1.000
_cell.length_b   1.000
_cell.length_c   1.000
_cell.angle_alpha   90.00
_cell.angle_beta   90.00
_cell.angle_gamma   90.00
#
_symmetry.space_group_name_H-M   'P 1'
#
loop_
_entity.id
_entity.type
_entity.pdbx_description
1 polymer ?
#
loop_
_entity_poly.entity_id
_entity_poly.type
_entity_poly.pdbx_seq_one_letter_code
_entity_poly.pdbx_strand_id
1 'polypeptide(L)'
;MKHLGNFVVFIILVINALFTGLMLLTAYSPYIYPVTHPVQSCLGLTFPIFALINGCFLFFWLMIQRYKSALLPLIGFLLCYSQIRTYLPINFRTDNFPEGSIKLLSYNIMGFNGANKKDGKNAILTYLKESNADVLCLQEYATVESPHYLTQKDIERELADYPYHRINAVGSANGYTNKIACYSKYPILSARILKYASEYNGSVVYELKLDKDTITLINNHLESNKLTKADKDIYEGILKSPEKEKVKNGARLLIRKLAEASAIRAPQADTIVQEINSSRHPFVIVCGDFNDTPISYTHRVIAENMNDAFTQSGRGLGISYNQNKFYFRIDNILI
;
A
#
# COMPACT_ATOMS: atom_id res chain seq x y z
N MET A 1 -20.71 -42.34 -24.18
CA MET A 1 -19.89 -41.83 -23.04
C MET A 1 -18.75 -40.86 -23.47
N LYS A 2 -17.93 -41.15 -24.50
CA LYS A 2 -16.85 -40.22 -24.94
C LYS A 2 -17.37 -38.84 -25.37
N HIS A 3 -18.47 -38.73 -26.09
CA HIS A 3 -19.05 -37.44 -26.52
C HIS A 3 -19.57 -36.62 -25.34
N LEU A 4 -20.19 -37.22 -24.35
CA LEU A 4 -20.67 -36.56 -23.14
C LEU A 4 -19.48 -36.04 -22.32
N GLY A 5 -18.41 -36.81 -22.17
CA GLY A 5 -17.20 -36.40 -21.50
C GLY A 5 -16.50 -35.17 -22.17
N ASN A 6 -16.44 -35.18 -23.52
CA ASN A 6 -15.89 -34.04 -24.27
C ASN A 6 -16.77 -32.78 -24.14
N PHE A 7 -18.08 -32.91 -24.10
CA PHE A 7 -19.01 -31.80 -23.90
C PHE A 7 -18.84 -31.16 -22.51
N VAL A 8 -18.72 -31.98 -21.47
CA VAL A 8 -18.45 -31.47 -20.11
C VAL A 8 -17.10 -30.74 -20.05
N VAL A 9 -16.03 -31.31 -20.64
CA VAL A 9 -14.72 -30.68 -20.73
C VAL A 9 -14.80 -29.33 -21.45
N PHE A 10 -15.57 -29.24 -22.53
CA PHE A 10 -15.78 -27.97 -23.25
C PHE A 10 -16.46 -26.91 -22.39
N ILE A 11 -17.51 -27.25 -21.62
CA ILE A 11 -18.19 -26.33 -20.70
C ILE A 11 -17.19 -25.81 -19.66
N ILE A 12 -16.41 -26.70 -19.02
CA ILE A 12 -15.41 -26.31 -18.01
C ILE A 12 -14.35 -25.37 -18.63
N LEU A 13 -13.93 -25.63 -19.87
CA LEU A 13 -12.97 -24.79 -20.58
C LEU A 13 -13.54 -23.38 -20.85
N VAL A 14 -14.82 -23.29 -21.24
CA VAL A 14 -15.49 -21.99 -21.42
C VAL A 14 -15.57 -21.21 -20.11
N ILE A 15 -15.91 -21.88 -19.02
CA ILE A 15 -15.94 -21.27 -17.68
C ILE A 15 -14.52 -20.79 -17.29
N ASN A 16 -13.49 -21.63 -17.50
CA ASN A 16 -12.10 -21.24 -17.26
C ASN A 16 -11.70 -20.03 -18.12
N ALA A 17 -12.08 -19.97 -19.39
CA ALA A 17 -11.81 -18.83 -20.27
C ALA A 17 -12.43 -17.54 -19.73
N LEU A 18 -13.66 -17.60 -19.21
CA LEU A 18 -14.30 -16.46 -18.55
C LEU A 18 -13.49 -15.99 -17.34
N PHE A 19 -13.10 -16.91 -16.44
CA PHE A 19 -12.31 -16.55 -15.25
C PHE A 19 -10.90 -16.08 -15.59
N THR A 20 -10.28 -16.60 -16.65
CA THR A 20 -9.01 -16.08 -17.16
C THR A 20 -9.18 -14.64 -17.69
N GLY A 21 -10.25 -14.36 -18.44
CA GLY A 21 -10.59 -13.01 -18.88
C GLY A 21 -10.82 -12.04 -17.72
N LEU A 22 -11.53 -12.48 -16.67
CA LEU A 22 -11.73 -11.68 -15.44
C LEU A 22 -10.40 -11.43 -14.70
N MET A 23 -9.52 -12.41 -14.63
CA MET A 23 -8.18 -12.24 -14.05
C MET A 23 -7.38 -11.18 -14.82
N LEU A 24 -7.36 -11.23 -16.14
CA LEU A 24 -6.72 -10.23 -16.98
C LEU A 24 -7.35 -8.84 -16.79
N LEU A 25 -8.67 -8.74 -16.81
CA LEU A 25 -9.38 -7.47 -16.60
C LEU A 25 -8.99 -6.82 -15.27
N THR A 26 -8.94 -7.61 -14.20
CA THR A 26 -8.58 -7.11 -12.85
C THR A 26 -7.09 -6.79 -12.73
N ALA A 27 -6.22 -7.58 -13.36
CA ALA A 27 -4.77 -7.34 -13.40
C ALA A 27 -4.40 -6.02 -14.08
N TYR A 28 -5.15 -5.66 -15.12
CA TYR A 28 -4.90 -4.45 -15.93
C TYR A 28 -5.79 -3.26 -15.55
N SER A 29 -6.63 -3.37 -14.52
CA SER A 29 -7.43 -2.26 -14.00
C SER A 29 -6.60 -1.05 -13.50
N PRO A 30 -5.32 -1.19 -13.05
CA PRO A 30 -4.47 -0.05 -12.73
C PRO A 30 -4.22 0.94 -13.87
N TYR A 31 -4.53 0.56 -15.12
CA TYR A 31 -4.45 1.46 -16.29
C TYR A 31 -5.72 2.29 -16.49
N ILE A 32 -6.77 2.01 -15.72
CA ILE A 32 -8.02 2.79 -15.74
C ILE A 32 -7.86 4.00 -14.83
N TYR A 33 -8.07 5.21 -15.41
CA TYR A 33 -7.95 6.45 -14.63
C TYR A 33 -9.12 6.60 -13.64
N PRO A 34 -8.85 6.71 -12.32
CA PRO A 34 -9.91 6.65 -11.30
C PRO A 34 -10.86 7.86 -11.32
N VAL A 35 -10.43 9.02 -11.79
CA VAL A 35 -11.28 10.21 -11.84
C VAL A 35 -12.44 10.03 -12.82
N THR A 36 -12.19 9.38 -13.96
CA THR A 36 -13.21 9.14 -14.99
C THR A 36 -13.99 7.84 -14.77
N HIS A 37 -13.32 6.82 -14.22
CA HIS A 37 -13.90 5.48 -14.02
C HIS A 37 -13.58 4.93 -12.61
N PRO A 38 -14.12 5.57 -11.55
CA PRO A 38 -13.72 5.29 -10.18
C PRO A 38 -14.02 3.84 -9.73
N VAL A 39 -15.17 3.29 -10.11
CA VAL A 39 -15.56 1.92 -9.72
C VAL A 39 -14.70 0.89 -10.47
N GLN A 40 -14.47 1.10 -11.77
CA GLN A 40 -13.69 0.18 -12.59
C GLN A 40 -12.21 0.14 -12.17
N SER A 41 -11.66 1.26 -11.69
CA SER A 41 -10.29 1.31 -11.17
C SER A 41 -10.09 0.46 -9.91
N CYS A 42 -11.16 0.17 -9.15
CA CYS A 42 -11.11 -0.68 -7.98
C CYS A 42 -11.11 -2.20 -8.28
N LEU A 43 -11.25 -2.61 -9.54
CA LEU A 43 -11.27 -4.04 -9.93
C LEU A 43 -10.01 -4.79 -9.50
N GLY A 44 -8.87 -4.12 -9.41
CA GLY A 44 -7.60 -4.69 -8.94
C GLY A 44 -7.67 -5.33 -7.56
N LEU A 45 -8.58 -4.87 -6.69
CA LEU A 45 -8.84 -5.48 -5.38
C LEU A 45 -9.31 -6.94 -5.47
N THR A 46 -9.92 -7.33 -6.58
CA THR A 46 -10.42 -8.70 -6.80
C THR A 46 -9.42 -9.59 -7.55
N PHE A 47 -8.29 -9.03 -8.01
CA PHE A 47 -7.25 -9.77 -8.73
C PHE A 47 -6.79 -11.06 -8.01
N PRO A 48 -6.50 -11.05 -6.68
CA PRO A 48 -6.05 -12.26 -5.99
C PRO A 48 -7.07 -13.39 -6.04
N ILE A 49 -8.37 -13.06 -6.02
CA ILE A 49 -9.46 -14.04 -6.08
C ILE A 49 -9.44 -14.74 -7.43
N PHE A 50 -9.38 -13.98 -8.52
CA PHE A 50 -9.37 -14.56 -9.87
C PHE A 50 -8.05 -15.29 -10.18
N ALA A 51 -6.93 -14.84 -9.63
CA ALA A 51 -5.65 -15.55 -9.70
C ALA A 51 -5.75 -16.91 -8.99
N LEU A 52 -6.34 -16.97 -7.79
CA LEU A 52 -6.55 -18.22 -7.07
C LEU A 52 -7.47 -19.19 -7.86
N ILE A 53 -8.59 -18.69 -8.38
CA ILE A 53 -9.52 -19.49 -9.20
C ILE A 53 -8.80 -20.08 -10.42
N ASN A 54 -8.02 -19.28 -11.15
CA ASN A 54 -7.24 -19.76 -12.29
C ASN A 54 -6.16 -20.77 -11.88
N GLY A 55 -5.56 -20.62 -10.69
CA GLY A 55 -4.67 -21.61 -10.09
C GLY A 55 -5.38 -22.97 -9.86
N CYS A 56 -6.61 -22.92 -9.35
CA CYS A 56 -7.43 -24.13 -9.20
C CYS A 56 -7.74 -24.79 -10.56
N PHE A 57 -8.06 -24.00 -11.62
CA PHE A 57 -8.27 -24.54 -12.96
C PHE A 57 -6.99 -25.15 -13.54
N LEU A 58 -5.84 -24.49 -13.38
CA LEU A 58 -4.56 -25.02 -13.82
C LEU A 58 -4.28 -26.38 -13.16
N PHE A 59 -4.42 -26.44 -11.84
CA PHE A 59 -4.25 -27.68 -11.08
C PHE A 59 -5.23 -28.77 -11.54
N PHE A 60 -6.52 -28.43 -11.72
CA PHE A 60 -7.54 -29.35 -12.21
C PHE A 60 -7.18 -29.95 -13.59
N TRP A 61 -6.78 -29.10 -14.56
CA TRP A 61 -6.41 -29.58 -15.89
C TRP A 61 -5.19 -30.50 -15.88
N LEU A 62 -4.19 -30.20 -15.01
CA LEU A 62 -3.03 -31.06 -14.83
C LEU A 62 -3.38 -32.40 -14.22
N MET A 63 -4.27 -32.43 -13.22
CA MET A 63 -4.73 -33.65 -12.55
C MET A 63 -5.44 -34.61 -13.50
N ILE A 64 -6.27 -34.11 -14.40
CA ILE A 64 -6.97 -34.92 -15.39
C ILE A 64 -6.19 -35.10 -16.71
N GLN A 65 -4.89 -34.68 -16.71
CA GLN A 65 -3.96 -34.83 -17.82
C GLN A 65 -4.42 -34.14 -19.13
N ARG A 66 -5.20 -33.09 -19.04
CA ARG A 66 -5.66 -32.27 -20.15
C ARG A 66 -4.70 -31.08 -20.39
N TYR A 67 -3.46 -31.37 -20.74
CA TYR A 67 -2.37 -30.38 -20.86
C TYR A 67 -2.69 -29.24 -21.85
N LYS A 68 -3.41 -29.52 -22.95
CA LYS A 68 -3.83 -28.46 -23.89
C LYS A 68 -4.79 -27.46 -23.25
N SER A 69 -5.68 -27.93 -22.37
CA SER A 69 -6.59 -27.04 -21.64
C SER A 69 -5.87 -26.26 -20.53
N ALA A 70 -4.82 -26.84 -19.93
CA ALA A 70 -3.97 -26.19 -18.95
C ALA A 70 -3.21 -24.97 -19.51
N LEU A 71 -2.98 -24.92 -20.82
CA LEU A 71 -2.33 -23.78 -21.47
C LEU A 71 -3.12 -22.48 -21.29
N LEU A 72 -4.44 -22.53 -21.20
CA LEU A 72 -5.28 -21.35 -21.08
C LEU A 72 -4.98 -20.56 -19.77
N PRO A 73 -5.15 -21.13 -18.56
CA PRO A 73 -4.79 -20.42 -17.33
C PRO A 73 -3.28 -20.16 -17.22
N LEU A 74 -2.41 -21.02 -17.79
CA LEU A 74 -0.97 -20.81 -17.81
C LEU A 74 -0.60 -19.54 -18.59
N ILE A 75 -1.17 -19.35 -19.79
CA ILE A 75 -0.99 -18.13 -20.58
C ILE A 75 -1.52 -16.92 -19.81
N GLY A 76 -2.69 -17.05 -19.15
CA GLY A 76 -3.22 -16.01 -18.27
C GLY A 76 -2.22 -15.58 -17.18
N PHE A 77 -1.60 -16.55 -16.50
CA PHE A 77 -0.56 -16.25 -15.50
C PHE A 77 0.69 -15.61 -16.09
N LEU A 78 1.13 -16.04 -17.25
CA LEU A 78 2.28 -15.42 -17.93
C LEU A 78 1.99 -13.96 -18.30
N LEU A 79 0.79 -13.66 -18.78
CA LEU A 79 0.36 -12.29 -19.10
C LEU A 79 0.21 -11.42 -17.83
N CYS A 80 -0.09 -12.01 -16.66
CA CYS A 80 -0.20 -11.32 -15.38
C CYS A 80 1.09 -11.42 -14.53
N TYR A 81 2.21 -11.88 -15.08
CA TYR A 81 3.43 -12.14 -14.30
C TYR A 81 3.89 -10.94 -13.47
N SER A 82 3.90 -9.75 -14.06
CA SER A 82 4.30 -8.52 -13.36
C SER A 82 3.39 -8.24 -12.16
N GLN A 83 2.07 -8.34 -12.33
CA GLN A 83 1.09 -8.09 -11.27
C GLN A 83 1.18 -9.15 -10.16
N ILE A 84 1.40 -10.41 -10.53
CA ILE A 84 1.60 -11.50 -9.56
C ILE A 84 2.88 -11.24 -8.74
N ARG A 85 3.98 -10.89 -9.41
CA ARG A 85 5.25 -10.58 -8.74
C ARG A 85 5.12 -9.36 -7.82
N THR A 86 4.39 -8.33 -8.22
CA THR A 86 4.14 -7.15 -7.38
C THR A 86 3.28 -7.50 -6.17
N TYR A 87 2.27 -8.36 -6.34
CA TYR A 87 1.34 -8.72 -5.26
C TYR A 87 1.92 -9.78 -4.30
N LEU A 88 2.62 -10.78 -4.83
CA LEU A 88 3.19 -11.91 -4.10
C LEU A 88 4.64 -12.17 -4.54
N PRO A 89 5.59 -11.30 -4.21
CA PRO A 89 6.98 -11.54 -4.55
C PRO A 89 7.55 -12.75 -3.79
N ILE A 90 8.46 -13.44 -4.45
CA ILE A 90 9.19 -14.58 -3.87
C ILE A 90 10.67 -14.30 -4.07
N ASN A 91 11.30 -13.71 -3.06
CA ASN A 91 12.73 -13.44 -3.07
C ASN A 91 13.42 -14.26 -1.96
N PHE A 92 14.68 -14.59 -2.18
CA PHE A 92 15.51 -15.19 -1.15
C PHE A 92 16.01 -14.12 -0.19
N ARG A 93 16.01 -14.43 1.09
CA ARG A 93 16.56 -13.53 2.10
C ARG A 93 18.07 -13.36 1.87
N THR A 94 18.53 -12.13 1.94
CA THR A 94 19.94 -11.80 2.03
C THR A 94 20.18 -11.03 3.33
N ASP A 95 21.23 -11.41 4.02
CA ASP A 95 21.66 -10.72 5.26
C ASP A 95 22.92 -9.87 5.01
N ASN A 96 23.45 -9.89 3.78
CA ASN A 96 24.59 -9.09 3.38
C ASN A 96 24.11 -7.76 2.76
N PHE A 97 24.29 -6.69 3.50
CA PHE A 97 24.04 -5.33 3.01
C PHE A 97 25.36 -4.69 2.58
N PRO A 98 25.40 -4.00 1.43
CA PRO A 98 26.59 -3.24 1.03
C PRO A 98 27.02 -2.24 2.10
N GLU A 99 28.31 -1.97 2.21
CA GLU A 99 28.82 -0.92 3.08
C GLU A 99 28.26 0.43 2.64
N GLY A 100 27.87 1.27 3.60
CA GLY A 100 27.20 2.55 3.32
C GLY A 100 25.68 2.43 3.04
N SER A 101 25.08 1.24 3.20
CA SER A 101 23.63 1.09 3.11
C SER A 101 22.90 1.90 4.17
N ILE A 102 21.80 2.54 3.78
CA ILE A 102 20.95 3.36 4.65
C ILE A 102 19.72 2.55 5.04
N LYS A 103 19.41 2.50 6.32
CA LYS A 103 18.19 1.87 6.83
C LYS A 103 17.09 2.91 6.98
N LEU A 104 16.06 2.82 6.11
CA LEU A 104 14.86 3.65 6.17
C LEU A 104 13.70 2.87 6.75
N LEU A 105 12.97 3.45 7.70
CA LEU A 105 11.71 2.96 8.25
C LEU A 105 10.59 3.92 7.90
N SER A 106 9.56 3.43 7.21
CA SER A 106 8.29 4.14 6.99
C SER A 106 7.20 3.50 7.84
N TYR A 107 6.45 4.30 8.62
CA TYR A 107 5.47 3.78 9.54
C TYR A 107 4.34 4.79 9.81
N ASN A 108 3.10 4.41 9.51
CA ASN A 108 1.91 5.12 9.99
C ASN A 108 1.71 4.77 11.46
N ILE A 109 2.03 5.72 12.36
CA ILE A 109 2.08 5.51 13.81
C ILE A 109 0.75 5.77 14.52
N MET A 110 -0.31 6.16 13.80
CA MET A 110 -1.65 6.42 14.36
C MET A 110 -1.60 7.27 15.65
N GLY A 111 -0.86 8.38 15.63
CA GLY A 111 -0.66 9.25 16.80
C GLY A 111 -0.01 8.53 17.97
N PHE A 112 0.93 7.61 17.73
CA PHE A 112 1.54 6.75 18.76
C PHE A 112 0.49 5.92 19.53
N ASN A 113 -0.50 5.39 18.79
CA ASN A 113 -1.66 4.70 19.35
C ASN A 113 -2.42 5.60 20.36
N GLY A 114 -2.79 6.81 19.92
CA GLY A 114 -3.45 7.83 20.74
C GLY A 114 -2.54 8.45 21.80
N ALA A 115 -1.22 8.43 21.61
CA ALA A 115 -0.19 8.93 22.51
C ALA A 115 -0.23 8.30 23.93
N ASN A 116 -0.82 7.10 24.07
CA ASN A 116 -0.94 6.42 25.36
C ASN A 116 0.42 5.92 25.87
N LYS A 117 0.62 6.02 27.20
CA LYS A 117 1.74 5.41 27.90
C LYS A 117 1.23 4.24 28.76
N LYS A 118 1.91 3.10 28.70
CA LYS A 118 1.73 2.00 29.64
C LYS A 118 3.03 1.86 30.44
N ASP A 119 2.93 1.94 31.76
CA ASP A 119 4.10 1.92 32.67
C ASP A 119 5.16 2.99 32.27
N GLY A 120 4.69 4.17 31.86
CA GLY A 120 5.54 5.30 31.44
C GLY A 120 6.16 5.15 30.05
N LYS A 121 5.91 4.06 29.32
CA LYS A 121 6.48 3.75 27.99
C LYS A 121 5.40 3.74 26.92
N ASN A 122 5.79 4.08 25.68
CA ASN A 122 4.96 3.90 24.51
C ASN A 122 5.61 2.86 23.58
N ALA A 123 4.88 1.80 23.26
CA ALA A 123 5.42 0.66 22.50
C ALA A 123 5.91 1.04 21.10
N ILE A 124 5.19 1.98 20.43
CA ILE A 124 5.59 2.46 19.09
C ILE A 124 6.91 3.22 19.19
N LEU A 125 7.04 4.14 20.16
CA LEU A 125 8.27 4.90 20.36
C LEU A 125 9.44 3.98 20.71
N THR A 126 9.22 2.96 21.55
CA THR A 126 10.24 1.95 21.86
C THR A 126 10.69 1.22 20.58
N TYR A 127 9.73 0.77 19.75
CA TYR A 127 10.04 0.12 18.48
C TYR A 127 10.83 1.02 17.53
N LEU A 128 10.46 2.30 17.41
CA LEU A 128 11.19 3.26 16.56
C LEU A 128 12.66 3.36 16.99
N LYS A 129 12.91 3.48 18.30
CA LYS A 129 14.25 3.53 18.86
C LYS A 129 15.04 2.23 18.61
N GLU A 130 14.44 1.08 18.91
CA GLU A 130 15.05 -0.24 18.76
C GLU A 130 15.27 -0.61 17.28
N SER A 131 14.50 -0.03 16.36
CA SER A 131 14.67 -0.25 14.93
C SER A 131 16.07 0.14 14.45
N ASN A 132 16.70 1.10 15.13
CA ASN A 132 17.99 1.69 14.77
C ASN A 132 18.08 2.03 13.27
N ALA A 133 16.97 2.53 12.71
CA ALA A 133 16.96 3.03 11.34
C ALA A 133 17.77 4.34 11.26
N ASP A 134 18.24 4.68 10.08
CA ASP A 134 18.96 5.94 9.87
C ASP A 134 18.02 7.10 9.57
N VAL A 135 16.86 6.76 8.97
CA VAL A 135 15.79 7.70 8.65
C VAL A 135 14.44 7.08 9.02
N LEU A 136 13.63 7.82 9.79
CA LEU A 136 12.26 7.48 10.16
C LEU A 136 11.29 8.39 9.42
N CYS A 137 10.40 7.81 8.62
CA CYS A 137 9.30 8.49 7.91
C CYS A 137 7.99 8.13 8.59
N LEU A 138 7.40 9.06 9.35
CA LEU A 138 6.25 8.79 10.20
C LEU A 138 5.01 9.51 9.66
N GLN A 139 3.91 8.78 9.48
CA GLN A 139 2.62 9.31 9.10
C GLN A 139 1.69 9.33 10.34
N GLU A 140 0.66 10.16 10.31
CA GLU A 140 -0.26 10.40 11.43
C GLU A 140 0.47 10.76 12.74
N TYR A 141 1.46 11.64 12.64
CA TYR A 141 2.22 12.06 13.80
C TYR A 141 1.38 13.00 14.67
N ALA A 142 1.12 12.61 15.91
CA ALA A 142 0.42 13.44 16.87
C ALA A 142 1.00 13.26 18.29
N THR A 143 0.98 14.34 19.07
CA THR A 143 1.40 14.39 20.45
C THR A 143 0.32 15.08 21.29
N VAL A 144 0.29 14.79 22.58
CA VAL A 144 -0.63 15.44 23.53
C VAL A 144 0.21 16.07 24.65
N GLU A 145 0.10 17.37 24.80
CA GLU A 145 0.84 18.13 25.83
C GLU A 145 0.20 17.92 27.22
N SER A 146 0.35 16.71 27.74
CA SER A 146 -0.14 16.30 29.07
C SER A 146 0.77 15.23 29.66
N PRO A 147 1.06 15.25 30.98
CA PRO A 147 1.96 14.28 31.61
C PRO A 147 1.54 12.81 31.48
N HIS A 148 0.25 12.57 31.30
CA HIS A 148 -0.30 11.22 31.15
C HIS A 148 -0.12 10.64 29.74
N TYR A 149 0.21 11.50 28.77
CA TYR A 149 0.36 11.15 27.37
C TYR A 149 1.80 11.37 26.89
N LEU A 150 2.08 10.91 25.71
CA LEU A 150 3.37 11.10 25.05
C LEU A 150 3.48 12.55 24.55
N THR A 151 4.40 13.32 25.14
CA THR A 151 4.66 14.70 24.75
C THR A 151 5.76 14.78 23.69
N GLN A 152 5.85 15.91 22.99
CA GLN A 152 6.94 16.14 22.04
C GLN A 152 8.33 16.03 22.71
N LYS A 153 8.48 16.52 23.94
CA LYS A 153 9.72 16.41 24.72
C LYS A 153 10.10 14.97 25.05
N ASP A 154 9.11 14.10 25.33
CA ASP A 154 9.39 12.68 25.55
C ASP A 154 9.95 12.02 24.28
N ILE A 155 9.38 12.36 23.12
CA ILE A 155 9.83 11.81 21.83
C ILE A 155 11.25 12.28 21.52
N GLU A 156 11.54 13.57 21.66
CA GLU A 156 12.87 14.14 21.40
C GLU A 156 13.94 13.54 22.34
N ARG A 157 13.59 13.27 23.59
CA ARG A 157 14.49 12.58 24.52
C ARG A 157 14.77 11.14 24.10
N GLU A 158 13.73 10.38 23.73
CA GLU A 158 13.89 8.97 23.35
C GLU A 158 14.55 8.79 21.97
N LEU A 159 14.34 9.75 21.06
CA LEU A 159 14.92 9.77 19.71
C LEU A 159 16.13 10.76 19.61
N ALA A 160 16.87 10.93 20.69
CA ALA A 160 18.04 11.84 20.72
C ALA A 160 19.15 11.47 19.71
N ASP A 161 19.18 10.18 19.26
CA ASP A 161 20.08 9.70 18.21
C ASP A 161 19.74 10.24 16.81
N TYR A 162 18.60 10.97 16.67
CA TYR A 162 18.16 11.61 15.45
C TYR A 162 18.23 13.14 15.58
N PRO A 163 19.41 13.74 15.43
CA PRO A 163 19.61 15.18 15.68
C PRO A 163 18.84 16.08 14.69
N TYR A 164 18.44 15.53 13.56
CA TYR A 164 17.69 16.27 12.54
C TYR A 164 16.27 15.75 12.45
N HIS A 165 15.29 16.63 12.64
CA HIS A 165 13.90 16.26 12.43
C HIS A 165 13.08 17.43 11.86
N ARG A 166 12.00 17.10 11.16
CA ARG A 166 10.99 18.02 10.65
C ARG A 166 9.60 17.41 10.84
N ILE A 167 8.70 18.22 11.37
CA ILE A 167 7.30 17.86 11.58
C ILE A 167 6.44 18.85 10.81
N ASN A 168 5.69 18.38 9.82
CA ASN A 168 4.92 19.19 8.90
C ASN A 168 3.43 18.90 9.04
N ALA A 169 2.61 19.91 9.29
CA ALA A 169 1.16 19.82 9.27
C ALA A 169 0.69 19.76 7.81
N VAL A 170 0.07 18.66 7.39
CA VAL A 170 -0.32 18.42 6.01
C VAL A 170 -1.82 18.63 5.75
N GLY A 171 -2.65 18.61 6.79
CA GLY A 171 -4.08 18.87 6.68
C GLY A 171 -4.75 18.93 8.05
N SER A 172 -6.00 19.36 8.08
CA SER A 172 -6.81 19.43 9.31
C SER A 172 -8.26 19.11 9.01
N ALA A 173 -8.86 18.23 9.79
CA ALA A 173 -10.28 17.91 9.72
C ALA A 173 -10.84 17.65 11.12
N ASN A 174 -12.07 18.05 11.38
CA ASN A 174 -12.77 17.82 12.65
C ASN A 174 -11.99 18.25 13.90
N GLY A 175 -11.22 19.34 13.82
CA GLY A 175 -10.40 19.85 14.92
C GLY A 175 -9.07 19.11 15.15
N TYR A 176 -8.74 18.12 14.34
CA TYR A 176 -7.48 17.39 14.41
C TYR A 176 -6.57 17.80 13.25
N THR A 177 -5.32 18.03 13.55
CA THR A 177 -4.28 18.33 12.55
C THR A 177 -3.45 17.07 12.29
N ASN A 178 -3.44 16.62 11.04
CA ASN A 178 -2.58 15.55 10.62
C ASN A 178 -1.18 16.08 10.32
N LYS A 179 -0.17 15.37 10.80
CA LYS A 179 1.23 15.72 10.61
C LYS A 179 1.99 14.53 10.04
N ILE A 180 2.99 14.86 9.24
CA ILE A 180 4.00 13.94 8.75
C ILE A 180 5.33 14.37 9.36
N ALA A 181 6.09 13.41 9.91
CA ALA A 181 7.39 13.68 10.50
C ALA A 181 8.49 12.87 9.81
N CYS A 182 9.66 13.48 9.74
CA CYS A 182 10.92 12.83 9.37
C CYS A 182 11.92 13.05 10.49
N TYR A 183 12.48 11.97 11.04
CA TYR A 183 13.60 11.96 11.96
C TYR A 183 14.79 11.32 11.25
N SER A 184 15.97 11.94 11.33
CA SER A 184 17.12 11.51 10.54
C SER A 184 18.42 11.67 11.32
N LYS A 185 19.34 10.72 11.15
CA LYS A 185 20.74 10.84 11.56
C LYS A 185 21.52 11.78 10.63
N TYR A 186 20.98 12.03 9.43
CA TYR A 186 21.56 12.90 8.40
C TYR A 186 20.89 14.27 8.35
N PRO A 187 21.60 15.35 7.96
CA PRO A 187 21.03 16.68 7.84
C PRO A 187 19.82 16.74 6.89
N ILE A 188 18.73 17.32 7.36
CA ILE A 188 17.55 17.66 6.54
C ILE A 188 17.72 19.10 6.06
N LEU A 189 18.08 19.26 4.79
CA LEU A 189 18.38 20.57 4.19
C LEU A 189 17.09 21.37 3.93
N SER A 190 16.04 20.70 3.48
CA SER A 190 14.74 21.33 3.22
C SER A 190 13.59 20.37 3.51
N ALA A 191 12.41 20.94 3.75
CA ALA A 191 11.16 20.23 3.87
C ALA A 191 10.04 21.08 3.29
N ARG A 192 9.26 20.54 2.33
CA ARG A 192 8.11 21.24 1.73
C ARG A 192 6.94 20.30 1.51
N ILE A 193 5.75 20.84 1.71
CA ILE A 193 4.50 20.11 1.49
C ILE A 193 4.14 20.14 0.01
N LEU A 194 3.77 19.01 -0.57
CA LEU A 194 3.20 18.96 -1.92
C LEU A 194 1.77 19.52 -1.89
N LYS A 195 1.45 20.33 -2.90
CA LYS A 195 0.15 20.96 -3.01
C LYS A 195 -0.75 20.14 -3.92
N TYR A 196 -1.77 19.53 -3.34
CA TYR A 196 -2.86 18.84 -4.02
C TYR A 196 -4.13 18.85 -3.14
N ALA A 197 -5.27 18.48 -3.73
CA ALA A 197 -6.53 18.46 -2.99
C ALA A 197 -6.54 17.32 -1.96
N SER A 198 -6.63 17.66 -0.70
CA SER A 198 -6.98 16.79 0.44
C SER A 198 -7.31 17.67 1.63
N GLU A 199 -8.25 17.24 2.46
CA GLU A 199 -8.58 17.92 3.70
C GLU A 199 -7.63 17.53 4.84
N TYR A 200 -7.21 16.26 4.88
CA TYR A 200 -6.51 15.69 6.03
C TYR A 200 -5.17 15.03 5.67
N ASN A 201 -5.04 14.47 4.48
CA ASN A 201 -3.86 13.74 4.04
C ASN A 201 -2.90 14.63 3.24
N GLY A 202 -1.65 14.21 3.12
CA GLY A 202 -0.64 15.00 2.41
C GLY A 202 0.66 14.27 2.16
N SER A 203 1.58 14.93 1.46
CA SER A 203 2.94 14.46 1.22
C SER A 203 3.94 15.57 1.52
N VAL A 204 5.10 15.17 2.03
CA VAL A 204 6.22 16.08 2.32
C VAL A 204 7.45 15.60 1.59
N VAL A 205 8.09 16.53 0.88
CA VAL A 205 9.35 16.32 0.18
C VAL A 205 10.46 16.86 1.07
N TYR A 206 11.45 16.03 1.34
CA TYR A 206 12.67 16.37 2.08
C TYR A 206 13.89 16.26 1.17
N GLU A 207 14.87 17.12 1.39
CA GLU A 207 16.20 16.96 0.85
C GLU A 207 17.11 16.52 1.99
N LEU A 208 17.68 15.33 1.89
CA LEU A 208 18.58 14.77 2.89
C LEU A 208 20.02 14.78 2.36
N LYS A 209 20.94 15.30 3.16
CA LYS A 209 22.38 15.28 2.87
C LYS A 209 22.98 13.97 3.39
N LEU A 210 23.29 13.06 2.47
CA LEU A 210 23.95 11.81 2.76
C LEU A 210 25.41 11.93 2.35
N ASP A 211 26.34 11.92 3.29
CA ASP A 211 27.76 12.03 3.04
C ASP A 211 28.12 12.97 1.88
N LYS A 212 28.35 12.42 0.69
CA LYS A 212 28.73 13.17 -0.53
C LYS A 212 27.51 13.61 -1.35
N ASP A 213 26.39 12.91 -1.25
CA ASP A 213 25.21 13.11 -2.09
C ASP A 213 24.07 13.79 -1.34
N THR A 214 23.14 14.34 -2.08
CA THR A 214 21.84 14.78 -1.57
C THR A 214 20.76 13.97 -2.27
N ILE A 215 19.81 13.45 -1.51
CA ILE A 215 18.67 12.70 -2.03
C ILE A 215 17.37 13.47 -1.85
N THR A 216 16.41 13.20 -2.71
CA THR A 216 15.02 13.59 -2.53
C THR A 216 14.26 12.44 -1.86
N LEU A 217 13.65 12.72 -0.70
CA LEU A 217 12.80 11.77 0.02
C LEU A 217 11.37 12.30 0.07
N ILE A 218 10.41 11.55 -0.48
CA ILE A 218 8.99 11.89 -0.47
C ILE A 218 8.28 10.97 0.53
N ASN A 219 7.79 11.54 1.62
CA ASN A 219 7.03 10.81 2.63
C ASN A 219 5.53 11.10 2.44
N ASN A 220 4.75 10.07 2.14
CA ASN A 220 3.37 10.16 1.74
C ASN A 220 2.41 9.64 2.81
N HIS A 221 1.29 10.32 2.96
CA HIS A 221 0.07 9.79 3.53
C HIS A 221 -1.06 10.21 2.59
N LEU A 222 -1.37 9.36 1.60
CA LEU A 222 -2.35 9.68 0.56
C LEU A 222 -3.78 9.52 1.09
N GLU A 223 -4.77 10.04 0.34
CA GLU A 223 -6.17 10.07 0.76
C GLU A 223 -6.65 8.71 1.26
N SER A 224 -7.14 8.68 2.48
CA SER A 224 -7.62 7.48 3.14
C SER A 224 -8.97 7.02 2.57
N ASN A 225 -9.28 5.74 2.71
CA ASN A 225 -10.55 5.16 2.23
C ASN A 225 -11.77 5.61 3.07
N LYS A 226 -11.56 6.36 4.16
CA LYS A 226 -12.58 6.90 5.06
C LYS A 226 -13.57 5.82 5.56
N LEU A 227 -13.08 4.58 5.70
CA LEU A 227 -13.88 3.47 6.22
C LEU A 227 -14.08 3.64 7.72
N THR A 228 -15.32 3.88 8.12
CA THR A 228 -15.73 4.01 9.51
C THR A 228 -15.80 2.66 10.21
N LYS A 229 -15.93 2.66 11.53
CA LYS A 229 -16.19 1.42 12.29
C LYS A 229 -17.46 0.72 11.79
N ALA A 230 -18.51 1.46 11.49
CA ALA A 230 -19.76 0.89 10.94
C ALA A 230 -19.53 0.19 9.59
N ASP A 231 -18.69 0.75 8.70
CA ASP A 231 -18.34 0.10 7.43
C ASP A 231 -17.58 -1.21 7.64
N LYS A 232 -16.70 -1.22 8.64
CA LYS A 232 -15.92 -2.41 9.01
C LYS A 232 -16.82 -3.49 9.64
N ASP A 233 -17.78 -3.09 10.45
CA ASP A 233 -18.80 -3.99 11.04
C ASP A 233 -19.70 -4.59 9.94
N ILE A 234 -20.09 -3.82 8.92
CA ILE A 234 -20.80 -4.31 7.73
C ILE A 234 -19.99 -5.39 7.02
N TYR A 235 -18.70 -5.15 6.78
CA TYR A 235 -17.81 -6.13 6.14
C TYR A 235 -17.70 -7.42 6.96
N GLU A 236 -17.48 -7.31 8.28
CA GLU A 236 -17.46 -8.48 9.15
C GLU A 236 -18.81 -9.23 9.16
N GLY A 237 -19.92 -8.50 9.13
CA GLY A 237 -21.28 -9.08 9.04
C GLY A 237 -21.48 -9.88 7.76
N ILE A 238 -20.97 -9.38 6.62
CA ILE A 238 -20.98 -10.09 5.33
C ILE A 238 -20.19 -11.40 5.42
N LEU A 239 -19.01 -11.37 6.05
CA LEU A 239 -18.16 -12.56 6.20
C LEU A 239 -18.78 -13.63 7.12
N LYS A 240 -19.49 -13.21 8.19
CA LYS A 240 -20.08 -14.12 9.18
C LYS A 240 -21.43 -14.70 8.72
N SER A 241 -22.23 -13.92 8.02
CA SER A 241 -23.58 -14.29 7.57
C SER A 241 -23.86 -13.69 6.18
N PRO A 242 -23.45 -14.37 5.09
CA PRO A 242 -23.55 -13.82 3.73
C PRO A 242 -24.98 -13.91 3.18
N GLU A 243 -25.88 -13.09 3.73
CA GLU A 243 -27.24 -12.93 3.18
C GLU A 243 -27.19 -12.06 1.92
N LYS A 244 -27.88 -12.48 0.86
CA LYS A 244 -27.81 -11.85 -0.47
C LYS A 244 -28.00 -10.34 -0.47
N GLU A 245 -29.00 -9.83 0.26
CA GLU A 245 -29.25 -8.37 0.33
C GLU A 245 -28.21 -7.62 1.16
N LYS A 246 -27.74 -8.20 2.27
CA LYS A 246 -26.64 -7.61 3.08
C LYS A 246 -25.35 -7.55 2.27
N VAL A 247 -25.00 -8.62 1.56
CA VAL A 247 -23.81 -8.68 0.68
C VAL A 247 -23.92 -7.62 -0.40
N LYS A 248 -25.05 -7.52 -1.11
CA LYS A 248 -25.25 -6.58 -2.20
C LYS A 248 -25.13 -5.13 -1.74
N ASN A 249 -25.83 -4.76 -0.66
CA ASN A 249 -25.87 -3.37 -0.16
C ASN A 249 -24.56 -2.97 0.50
N GLY A 250 -23.96 -3.86 1.30
CA GLY A 250 -22.66 -3.60 1.94
C GLY A 250 -21.52 -3.51 0.92
N ALA A 251 -21.47 -4.42 -0.05
CA ALA A 251 -20.47 -4.34 -1.13
C ALA A 251 -20.60 -3.06 -1.95
N ARG A 252 -21.85 -2.64 -2.31
CA ARG A 252 -22.07 -1.36 -3.03
C ARG A 252 -21.56 -0.16 -2.22
N LEU A 253 -21.82 -0.12 -0.91
CA LEU A 253 -21.36 0.97 -0.04
C LEU A 253 -19.83 1.02 0.02
N LEU A 254 -19.18 -0.14 0.27
CA LEU A 254 -17.73 -0.23 0.36
C LEU A 254 -17.06 0.14 -0.97
N ILE A 255 -17.53 -0.41 -2.09
CA ILE A 255 -16.98 -0.10 -3.42
C ILE A 255 -17.12 1.39 -3.72
N ARG A 256 -18.25 2.04 -3.38
CA ARG A 256 -18.43 3.47 -3.59
C ARG A 256 -17.38 4.29 -2.81
N LYS A 257 -17.18 4.00 -1.53
CA LYS A 257 -16.18 4.71 -0.71
C LYS A 257 -14.75 4.52 -1.23
N LEU A 258 -14.40 3.28 -1.62
CA LEU A 258 -13.10 2.98 -2.21
C LEU A 258 -12.90 3.72 -3.54
N ALA A 259 -13.94 3.78 -4.38
CA ALA A 259 -13.93 4.46 -5.66
C ALA A 259 -13.77 5.98 -5.49
N GLU A 260 -14.51 6.59 -4.55
CA GLU A 260 -14.39 8.01 -4.20
C GLU A 260 -12.97 8.35 -3.74
N ALA A 261 -12.41 7.54 -2.83
CA ALA A 261 -11.04 7.73 -2.35
C ALA A 261 -10.00 7.54 -3.46
N SER A 262 -10.17 6.54 -4.32
CA SER A 262 -9.27 6.31 -5.46
C SER A 262 -9.28 7.48 -6.46
N ALA A 263 -10.45 8.08 -6.70
CA ALA A 263 -10.58 9.27 -7.55
C ALA A 263 -9.85 10.50 -6.98
N ILE A 264 -9.78 10.64 -5.65
CA ILE A 264 -9.01 11.70 -5.00
C ILE A 264 -7.50 11.38 -5.02
N ARG A 265 -7.12 10.11 -4.79
CA ARG A 265 -5.71 9.68 -4.79
C ARG A 265 -5.04 9.80 -6.16
N ALA A 266 -5.78 9.59 -7.25
CA ALA A 266 -5.18 9.60 -8.59
C ALA A 266 -4.43 10.91 -8.89
N PRO A 267 -5.02 12.12 -8.78
CA PRO A 267 -4.26 13.37 -9.00
C PRO A 267 -3.17 13.61 -7.94
N GLN A 268 -3.28 13.04 -6.74
CA GLN A 268 -2.20 13.07 -5.75
C GLN A 268 -1.00 12.25 -6.24
N ALA A 269 -1.23 11.05 -6.76
CA ALA A 269 -0.22 10.20 -7.36
C ALA A 269 0.44 10.87 -8.57
N ASP A 270 -0.35 11.48 -9.46
CA ASP A 270 0.15 12.22 -10.62
C ASP A 270 1.07 13.38 -10.20
N THR A 271 0.72 14.09 -9.10
CA THR A 271 1.56 15.17 -8.54
C THR A 271 2.88 14.63 -7.99
N ILE A 272 2.87 13.45 -7.34
CA ILE A 272 4.09 12.81 -6.86
C ILE A 272 4.98 12.40 -8.04
N VAL A 273 4.42 11.86 -9.12
CA VAL A 273 5.18 11.55 -10.34
C VAL A 273 5.83 12.79 -10.95
N GLN A 274 5.12 13.91 -11.00
CA GLN A 274 5.69 15.19 -11.45
C GLN A 274 6.86 15.61 -10.57
N GLU A 275 6.73 15.44 -9.26
CA GLU A 275 7.81 15.73 -8.31
C GLU A 275 9.04 14.84 -8.51
N ILE A 276 8.84 13.51 -8.69
CA ILE A 276 9.90 12.56 -8.98
C ILE A 276 10.66 12.99 -10.25
N ASN A 277 9.91 13.29 -11.33
CA ASN A 277 10.49 13.64 -12.63
C ASN A 277 11.19 15.00 -12.63
N SER A 278 10.79 15.91 -11.74
CA SER A 278 11.39 17.24 -11.61
C SER A 278 12.50 17.33 -10.56
N SER A 279 12.82 16.21 -9.89
CA SER A 279 13.87 16.16 -8.88
C SER A 279 15.22 16.54 -9.49
N ARG A 280 15.91 17.47 -8.83
CA ARG A 280 17.28 17.86 -9.19
C ARG A 280 18.34 16.90 -8.65
N HIS A 281 17.97 16.02 -7.75
CA HIS A 281 18.85 15.03 -7.16
C HIS A 281 18.77 13.70 -7.90
N PRO A 282 19.89 12.99 -8.10
CA PRO A 282 19.92 11.75 -8.88
C PRO A 282 19.20 10.59 -8.17
N PHE A 283 19.08 10.65 -6.86
CA PHE A 283 18.43 9.62 -6.06
C PHE A 283 17.14 10.15 -5.46
N VAL A 284 16.04 9.44 -5.73
CA VAL A 284 14.71 9.73 -5.21
C VAL A 284 14.20 8.51 -4.47
N ILE A 285 13.75 8.70 -3.23
CA ILE A 285 13.06 7.68 -2.45
C ILE A 285 11.63 8.16 -2.20
N VAL A 286 10.67 7.32 -2.50
CA VAL A 286 9.25 7.56 -2.21
C VAL A 286 8.79 6.52 -1.22
N CYS A 287 8.27 6.94 -0.07
CA CYS A 287 7.76 6.01 0.95
C CYS A 287 6.47 6.53 1.57
N GLY A 288 5.82 5.68 2.35
CA GLY A 288 4.67 6.05 3.17
C GLY A 288 3.44 5.20 2.92
N ASP A 289 2.35 5.63 3.55
CA ASP A 289 1.03 5.05 3.42
C ASP A 289 0.33 5.56 2.16
N PHE A 290 0.24 4.71 1.15
CA PHE A 290 -0.45 5.03 -0.11
C PHE A 290 -1.95 4.87 -0.01
N ASN A 291 -2.46 4.25 1.07
CA ASN A 291 -3.87 3.92 1.26
C ASN A 291 -4.49 3.13 0.08
N ASP A 292 -3.66 2.50 -0.72
CA ASP A 292 -4.05 1.74 -1.92
C ASP A 292 -3.21 0.47 -2.06
N THR A 293 -3.76 -0.52 -2.76
CA THR A 293 -3.10 -1.83 -2.93
C THR A 293 -2.07 -1.80 -4.05
N PRO A 294 -1.18 -2.83 -4.13
CA PRO A 294 -0.19 -2.92 -5.20
C PRO A 294 -0.79 -3.01 -6.61
N ILE A 295 -2.04 -3.48 -6.74
CA ILE A 295 -2.75 -3.55 -8.02
C ILE A 295 -3.75 -2.39 -8.09
N SER A 296 -3.21 -1.16 -8.08
CA SER A 296 -3.97 0.08 -8.18
C SER A 296 -3.32 1.07 -9.14
N TYR A 297 -4.09 2.05 -9.58
CA TYR A 297 -3.58 3.18 -10.36
C TYR A 297 -2.47 3.91 -9.60
N THR A 298 -2.73 4.25 -8.34
CA THR A 298 -1.82 4.98 -7.45
C THR A 298 -0.44 4.33 -7.40
N HIS A 299 -0.39 3.03 -7.06
CA HIS A 299 0.89 2.30 -6.99
C HIS A 299 1.56 2.22 -8.36
N ARG A 300 0.80 1.89 -9.43
CA ARG A 300 1.36 1.74 -10.77
C ARG A 300 2.06 3.01 -11.26
N VAL A 301 1.39 4.17 -11.17
CA VAL A 301 1.97 5.40 -11.73
C VAL A 301 3.19 5.88 -10.93
N ILE A 302 3.17 5.78 -9.60
CA ILE A 302 4.32 6.18 -8.78
C ILE A 302 5.50 5.20 -8.99
N ALA A 303 5.23 3.90 -9.17
CA ALA A 303 6.25 2.88 -9.35
C ALA A 303 6.75 2.76 -10.81
N GLU A 304 6.18 3.48 -11.78
CA GLU A 304 6.44 3.26 -13.21
C GLU A 304 7.94 3.31 -13.58
N ASN A 305 8.68 4.25 -13.00
CA ASN A 305 10.12 4.41 -13.23
C ASN A 305 10.95 4.19 -11.94
N MET A 306 10.42 3.47 -10.97
CA MET A 306 11.06 3.20 -9.69
C MET A 306 11.03 1.70 -9.38
N ASN A 307 11.93 1.27 -8.52
CA ASN A 307 11.96 -0.09 -8.01
C ASN A 307 11.13 -0.17 -6.71
N ASP A 308 10.06 -0.96 -6.69
CA ASP A 308 9.35 -1.30 -5.46
C ASP A 308 10.25 -2.21 -4.61
N ALA A 309 10.73 -1.70 -3.48
CA ALA A 309 11.65 -2.40 -2.60
C ALA A 309 11.07 -3.74 -2.11
N PHE A 310 9.76 -3.81 -1.82
CA PHE A 310 9.13 -5.05 -1.41
C PHE A 310 9.06 -6.06 -2.57
N THR A 311 8.73 -5.62 -3.76
CA THR A 311 8.72 -6.48 -4.97
C THR A 311 10.12 -7.02 -5.28
N GLN A 312 11.18 -6.25 -5.03
CA GLN A 312 12.56 -6.65 -5.34
C GLN A 312 13.20 -7.52 -4.27
N SER A 313 12.86 -7.35 -2.99
CA SER A 313 13.53 -8.03 -1.87
C SER A 313 12.59 -8.72 -0.88
N GLY A 314 11.29 -8.42 -0.93
CA GLY A 314 10.30 -8.97 -0.01
C GLY A 314 9.85 -10.38 -0.37
N ARG A 315 9.05 -10.98 0.52
CA ARG A 315 8.46 -12.30 0.33
C ARG A 315 7.05 -12.36 0.90
N GLY A 316 6.12 -12.92 0.13
CA GLY A 316 4.73 -13.09 0.56
C GLY A 316 3.87 -11.86 0.26
N LEU A 317 2.78 -11.67 1.01
CA LEU A 317 1.79 -10.62 0.75
C LEU A 317 2.22 -9.23 1.24
N GLY A 318 3.20 -9.14 2.15
CA GLY A 318 3.67 -7.86 2.68
C GLY A 318 2.59 -7.05 3.40
N ILE A 319 1.70 -7.72 4.12
CA ILE A 319 0.58 -7.07 4.80
C ILE A 319 1.10 -6.03 5.78
N SER A 320 0.78 -4.77 5.56
CA SER A 320 1.10 -3.66 6.44
C SER A 320 -0.13 -3.13 7.20
N TYR A 321 -1.33 -3.31 6.65
CA TYR A 321 -2.60 -3.03 7.31
C TYR A 321 -3.33 -4.34 7.63
N ASN A 322 -3.67 -4.55 8.92
CA ASN A 322 -4.25 -5.81 9.42
C ASN A 322 -5.42 -5.59 10.41
N GLN A 323 -6.20 -4.54 10.23
CA GLN A 323 -7.31 -4.23 11.13
C GLN A 323 -8.64 -4.76 10.59
N ASN A 324 -9.51 -5.24 11.50
CA ASN A 324 -10.89 -5.67 11.19
C ASN A 324 -10.98 -6.68 10.03
N LYS A 325 -10.05 -7.64 9.98
CA LYS A 325 -9.93 -8.66 8.91
C LYS A 325 -9.64 -8.12 7.51
N PHE A 326 -9.29 -6.84 7.40
CA PHE A 326 -8.69 -6.29 6.19
C PHE A 326 -7.18 -6.51 6.25
N TYR A 327 -6.66 -7.24 5.29
CA TYR A 327 -5.24 -7.61 5.20
C TYR A 327 -4.69 -7.11 3.87
N PHE A 328 -4.07 -5.92 3.88
CA PHE A 328 -3.57 -5.28 2.67
C PHE A 328 -2.15 -4.75 2.87
N ARG A 329 -1.38 -4.73 1.80
CA ARG A 329 -0.16 -3.92 1.70
C ARG A 329 -0.58 -2.56 1.16
N ILE A 330 -0.47 -1.52 1.98
CA ILE A 330 -0.77 -0.13 1.62
C ILE A 330 0.43 0.78 1.84
N ASP A 331 1.40 0.34 2.64
CA ASP A 331 2.67 1.04 2.84
C ASP A 331 3.71 0.55 1.84
N ASN A 332 4.42 1.48 1.23
CA ASN A 332 5.37 1.19 0.16
C ASN A 332 6.66 1.98 0.34
N ILE A 333 7.76 1.43 -0.19
CA ILE A 333 9.05 2.10 -0.37
C ILE A 333 9.47 1.85 -1.80
N LEU A 334 9.66 2.93 -2.57
CA LEU A 334 10.07 2.92 -3.96
C LEU A 334 11.41 3.68 -4.08
N ILE A 335 12.32 3.15 -4.92
CA ILE A 335 13.69 3.65 -5.06
C ILE A 335 14.06 3.80 -6.52
#